data_45420504cc3db04c376b99cd09cd4727
#
_entry.id   45420504cc3db04c376b99cd09cd4727
#
_cell.length_a   1.000
_cell.length_b   1.000
_cell.length_c   1.000
_cell.angle_alpha   90.00
_cell.angle_beta   90.00
_cell.angle_gamma   90.00
#
_symmetry.space_group_name_H-M   'P 1'
#
loop_
_entity.id
_entity.type
_entity.pdbx_description
1 polymer ?
#
loop_
_entity_poly.entity_id
_entity_poly.type
_entity_poly.pdbx_seq_one_letter_code
_entity_poly.pdbx_strand_id
1 'polypeptide(L)'
;KRNIRDIHGRFLGTESLPFKAGFIHRPIVDEYGKLLRRWLRQARVQSAVELPPHIQKVWLTHDVDAPFFCRTFRNLIRETVKGTGLKHAWKMFQGPLQEDPFYTFPWLVKQRNKLKAVIGKNRCESLFFIKSGGSSVYDKPHYKLHSKDLQELLLFCKTEKVQIGLHTSYDAGKTPALISTEKELLERQTGKSVTYNRHHYLASREPEDMVWLEKAGITDDFTMGYPDVAGFRLGTSRPVHWINPENKRISPLILHPLAIMECSLNEPVYMNLAYEGALAYSTQLIKQVASANGELVLLWHNDSITTRIKPNVSVDWQRKLFAAIIEELIKS
;
A
#
# COMPACT_ATOMS: atom_id res chain seq x y z
N LYS A 1 -8.93 19.04 -22.26
CA LYS A 1 -8.88 17.98 -21.21
C LYS A 1 -9.59 18.51 -19.99
N ARG A 2 -10.62 17.78 -19.48
CA ARG A 2 -11.28 18.12 -18.21
C ARG A 2 -10.33 17.75 -17.07
N ASN A 3 -9.91 18.72 -16.25
CA ASN A 3 -9.08 18.45 -15.07
C ASN A 3 -9.98 18.04 -13.90
N ILE A 4 -10.54 16.82 -13.97
CA ILE A 4 -11.42 16.28 -12.92
C ILE A 4 -10.54 15.75 -11.81
N ARG A 5 -10.70 16.31 -10.61
CA ARG A 5 -9.98 15.91 -9.39
C ARG A 5 -10.97 15.86 -8.23
N ASP A 6 -10.69 15.00 -7.25
CA ASP A 6 -11.40 14.99 -5.99
C ASP A 6 -10.92 16.11 -5.04
N ILE A 7 -11.47 16.15 -3.83
CA ILE A 7 -11.12 17.16 -2.81
C ILE A 7 -9.66 17.08 -2.36
N HIS A 8 -8.97 15.97 -2.63
CA HIS A 8 -7.55 15.75 -2.34
C HIS A 8 -6.64 16.01 -3.55
N GLY A 9 -7.21 16.43 -4.67
CA GLY A 9 -6.49 16.66 -5.92
C GLY A 9 -6.16 15.40 -6.71
N ARG A 10 -6.71 14.23 -6.33
CA ARG A 10 -6.45 12.94 -6.98
C ARG A 10 -7.33 12.75 -8.21
N PHE A 11 -6.79 12.06 -9.22
CA PHE A 11 -7.59 11.58 -10.33
C PHE A 11 -8.28 10.27 -9.95
N LEU A 12 -9.61 10.26 -9.98
CA LEU A 12 -10.40 9.09 -9.64
C LEU A 12 -10.37 8.03 -10.74
N GLY A 13 -10.33 6.77 -10.34
CA GLY A 13 -10.37 5.63 -11.26
C GLY A 13 -11.68 5.56 -12.02
N THR A 14 -12.80 5.91 -11.39
CA THR A 14 -14.14 6.00 -12.03
C THR A 14 -14.20 7.03 -13.16
N GLU A 15 -13.30 8.02 -13.18
CA GLU A 15 -13.17 8.98 -14.28
C GLU A 15 -12.22 8.53 -15.38
N SER A 16 -11.51 7.42 -15.17
CA SER A 16 -10.55 6.89 -16.13
C SER A 16 -11.21 6.23 -17.33
N LEU A 17 -10.51 6.22 -18.48
CA LEU A 17 -10.95 5.49 -19.66
C LEU A 17 -11.10 3.99 -19.38
N PRO A 18 -10.15 3.31 -18.69
CA PRO A 18 -10.29 1.89 -18.39
C PRO A 18 -11.56 1.55 -17.59
N PHE A 19 -11.95 2.39 -16.65
CA PHE A 19 -13.18 2.18 -15.90
C PHE A 19 -14.42 2.37 -16.79
N LYS A 20 -14.50 3.50 -17.50
CA LYS A 20 -15.65 3.83 -18.39
C LYS A 20 -15.83 2.83 -19.52
N ALA A 21 -14.75 2.20 -19.96
CA ALA A 21 -14.76 1.16 -20.99
C ALA A 21 -14.80 -0.27 -20.42
N GLY A 22 -14.93 -0.44 -19.10
CA GLY A 22 -15.16 -1.73 -18.46
C GLY A 22 -13.94 -2.65 -18.37
N PHE A 23 -12.71 -2.14 -18.49
CA PHE A 23 -11.49 -2.97 -18.46
C PHE A 23 -10.45 -2.56 -17.39
N ILE A 24 -10.80 -1.77 -16.37
CA ILE A 24 -9.88 -1.33 -15.31
C ILE A 24 -9.22 -2.49 -14.55
N HIS A 25 -9.89 -3.65 -14.52
CA HIS A 25 -9.40 -4.88 -13.91
C HIS A 25 -8.43 -5.68 -14.82
N ARG A 26 -8.12 -5.17 -16.00
CA ARG A 26 -7.23 -5.83 -16.99
C ARG A 26 -5.93 -5.03 -17.14
N PRO A 27 -4.76 -5.68 -17.04
CA PRO A 27 -3.46 -5.05 -17.33
C PRO A 27 -3.27 -5.01 -18.88
N ILE A 28 -3.97 -4.08 -19.52
CA ILE A 28 -4.11 -4.04 -20.98
C ILE A 28 -2.77 -3.90 -21.72
N VAL A 29 -1.79 -3.21 -21.12
CA VAL A 29 -0.44 -3.07 -21.69
C VAL A 29 0.28 -4.42 -21.71
N ASP A 30 0.13 -5.22 -20.65
CA ASP A 30 0.70 -6.57 -20.58
C ASP A 30 0.02 -7.51 -21.58
N GLU A 31 -1.30 -7.35 -21.77
CA GLU A 31 -2.05 -8.13 -22.77
C GLU A 31 -1.57 -7.82 -24.20
N TYR A 32 -1.36 -6.55 -24.53
CA TYR A 32 -0.76 -6.16 -25.81
C TYR A 32 0.66 -6.70 -25.98
N GLY A 33 1.45 -6.66 -24.91
CA GLY A 33 2.78 -7.28 -24.91
C GLY A 33 2.74 -8.78 -25.22
N LYS A 34 1.75 -9.52 -24.70
CA LYS A 34 1.53 -10.93 -25.03
C LYS A 34 1.11 -11.14 -26.47
N LEU A 35 0.19 -10.30 -26.97
CA LEU A 35 -0.25 -10.35 -28.36
C LEU A 35 0.93 -10.12 -29.31
N LEU A 36 1.76 -9.12 -29.02
CA LEU A 36 2.97 -8.84 -29.79
C LEU A 36 3.93 -10.05 -29.80
N ARG A 37 4.19 -10.66 -28.62
CA ARG A 37 5.03 -11.88 -28.56
C ARG A 37 4.45 -13.02 -29.38
N ARG A 38 3.12 -13.20 -29.40
CA ARG A 38 2.47 -14.20 -30.24
C ARG A 38 2.72 -13.95 -31.72
N TRP A 39 2.59 -12.71 -32.19
CA TRP A 39 2.88 -12.34 -33.58
C TRP A 39 4.35 -12.52 -33.93
N LEU A 40 5.27 -12.15 -33.04
CA LEU A 40 6.72 -12.37 -33.25
C LEU A 40 7.04 -13.86 -33.37
N ARG A 41 6.41 -14.72 -32.58
CA ARG A 41 6.57 -16.19 -32.73
C ARG A 41 6.04 -16.69 -34.07
N GLN A 42 4.87 -16.21 -34.50
CA GLN A 42 4.35 -16.55 -35.80
C GLN A 42 5.30 -16.12 -36.95
N ALA A 43 5.96 -14.98 -36.76
CA ALA A 43 7.00 -14.49 -37.64
C ALA A 43 8.37 -15.20 -37.46
N ARG A 44 8.46 -16.27 -36.65
CA ARG A 44 9.66 -17.07 -36.36
C ARG A 44 10.78 -16.30 -35.69
N VAL A 45 10.48 -15.27 -34.89
CA VAL A 45 11.47 -14.57 -34.05
C VAL A 45 11.78 -15.42 -32.83
N GLN A 46 12.98 -15.95 -32.73
CA GLN A 46 13.39 -16.94 -31.72
C GLN A 46 13.34 -16.44 -30.26
N SER A 47 13.48 -15.16 -30.02
CA SER A 47 13.47 -14.56 -28.67
C SER A 47 12.08 -14.45 -28.02
N ALA A 48 11.01 -14.80 -28.72
CA ALA A 48 9.63 -14.62 -28.24
C ALA A 48 9.15 -15.84 -27.43
N VAL A 49 9.81 -16.15 -26.31
CA VAL A 49 9.42 -17.24 -25.40
C VAL A 49 8.19 -16.84 -24.57
N GLU A 50 7.20 -17.74 -24.46
CA GLU A 50 6.07 -17.58 -23.56
C GLU A 50 6.36 -18.31 -22.25
N LEU A 51 6.31 -17.54 -21.15
CA LEU A 51 6.43 -18.11 -19.82
C LEU A 51 5.05 -18.57 -19.33
N PRO A 52 4.97 -19.67 -18.56
CA PRO A 52 3.73 -20.07 -17.93
C PRO A 52 3.25 -18.95 -16.99
N PRO A 53 1.93 -18.81 -16.81
CA PRO A 53 1.37 -17.82 -15.88
C PRO A 53 1.91 -18.02 -14.46
N HIS A 54 2.47 -16.96 -13.86
CA HIS A 54 2.91 -16.93 -12.47
C HIS A 54 3.04 -15.49 -11.98
N ILE A 55 2.88 -15.26 -10.70
CA ILE A 55 3.16 -13.96 -10.09
C ILE A 55 4.66 -13.88 -9.82
N GLN A 56 5.35 -12.88 -10.36
CA GLN A 56 6.79 -12.72 -10.16
C GLN A 56 7.10 -12.34 -8.71
N LYS A 57 6.33 -11.39 -8.15
CA LYS A 57 6.53 -10.91 -6.80
C LYS A 57 5.22 -10.45 -6.18
N VAL A 58 5.07 -10.70 -4.89
CA VAL A 58 3.97 -10.17 -4.07
C VAL A 58 4.54 -9.18 -3.06
N TRP A 59 4.04 -7.96 -3.09
CA TRP A 59 4.32 -6.92 -2.14
C TRP A 59 3.14 -6.78 -1.16
N LEU A 60 3.34 -7.21 0.08
CA LEU A 60 2.39 -6.99 1.17
C LEU A 60 2.76 -5.65 1.82
N THR A 61 2.08 -4.60 1.40
CA THR A 61 2.40 -3.24 1.84
C THR A 61 1.36 -2.73 2.84
N HIS A 62 1.84 -1.96 3.82
CA HIS A 62 1.02 -1.49 4.92
C HIS A 62 1.33 -0.02 5.21
N ASP A 63 0.33 0.83 5.08
CA ASP A 63 0.44 2.23 5.48
C ASP A 63 0.18 2.32 6.99
N VAL A 64 1.15 2.87 7.71
CA VAL A 64 1.13 2.99 9.16
C VAL A 64 0.67 4.39 9.53
N ASP A 65 -0.61 4.67 9.24
CA ASP A 65 -1.23 5.96 9.54
C ASP A 65 -1.43 6.17 11.02
N ALA A 66 -1.88 5.14 11.70
CA ALA A 66 -2.13 5.11 13.13
C ALA A 66 -1.50 3.86 13.75
N PRO A 67 -0.19 3.90 14.12
CA PRO A 67 0.51 2.73 14.65
C PRO A 67 -0.09 2.22 15.96
N PHE A 68 -0.76 3.11 16.73
CA PHE A 68 -1.31 2.81 18.05
C PHE A 68 -2.66 3.50 18.27
N PHE A 69 -3.56 2.81 18.96
CA PHE A 69 -4.90 3.32 19.29
C PHE A 69 -4.92 4.21 20.53
N CYS A 70 -4.28 3.80 21.62
CA CYS A 70 -4.42 4.42 22.94
C CYS A 70 -3.09 4.74 23.63
N ARG A 71 -2.14 5.36 22.91
CA ARG A 71 -0.81 5.72 23.45
C ARG A 71 -0.64 7.20 23.77
N THR A 72 -1.77 7.96 23.88
CA THR A 72 -1.75 9.35 24.32
C THR A 72 -2.73 9.56 25.47
N PHE A 73 -2.39 10.49 26.38
CA PHE A 73 -3.27 10.81 27.51
C PHE A 73 -4.66 11.27 27.07
N ARG A 74 -4.73 11.97 25.95
CA ARG A 74 -6.01 12.38 25.33
C ARG A 74 -6.86 11.17 24.94
N ASN A 75 -6.25 10.15 24.36
CA ASN A 75 -6.96 8.93 23.97
C ASN A 75 -7.38 8.10 25.20
N LEU A 76 -6.56 8.07 26.25
CA LEU A 76 -6.92 7.46 27.52
C LEU A 76 -8.21 8.06 28.08
N ILE A 77 -8.28 9.41 28.19
CA ILE A 77 -9.47 10.10 28.66
C ILE A 77 -10.66 9.79 27.76
N ARG A 78 -10.49 9.91 26.45
CA ARG A 78 -11.55 9.63 25.48
C ARG A 78 -12.13 8.22 25.63
N GLU A 79 -11.31 7.22 25.75
CA GLU A 79 -11.74 5.83 25.88
C GLU A 79 -12.40 5.55 27.24
N THR A 80 -11.91 6.16 28.31
CA THR A 80 -12.54 6.08 29.62
C THR A 80 -13.95 6.68 29.60
N VAL A 81 -14.11 7.86 28.99
CA VAL A 81 -15.44 8.53 28.85
C VAL A 81 -16.40 7.76 27.96
N LYS A 82 -15.89 7.04 26.92
CA LYS A 82 -16.71 6.20 26.04
C LYS A 82 -17.17 4.88 26.66
N GLY A 83 -16.87 4.64 27.94
CA GLY A 83 -17.32 3.46 28.66
C GLY A 83 -16.44 2.21 28.50
N THR A 84 -15.22 2.35 27.96
CA THR A 84 -14.24 1.25 27.92
C THR A 84 -13.80 0.80 29.32
N GLY A 85 -14.03 1.66 30.33
CA GLY A 85 -13.60 1.45 31.71
C GLY A 85 -12.15 1.85 31.94
N LEU A 86 -11.91 2.62 33.04
CA LEU A 86 -10.59 3.20 33.32
C LEU A 86 -9.46 2.16 33.37
N LYS A 87 -9.71 1.02 34.00
CA LYS A 87 -8.70 -0.06 34.13
C LYS A 87 -8.28 -0.63 32.76
N HIS A 88 -9.23 -0.81 31.86
CA HIS A 88 -8.94 -1.33 30.53
C HIS A 88 -8.27 -0.27 29.64
N ALA A 89 -8.76 0.97 29.68
CA ALA A 89 -8.14 2.10 28.96
C ALA A 89 -6.69 2.36 29.45
N TRP A 90 -6.46 2.22 30.77
CA TRP A 90 -5.12 2.36 31.36
C TRP A 90 -4.18 1.23 30.89
N LYS A 91 -4.67 -0.01 30.83
CA LYS A 91 -3.91 -1.15 30.32
C LYS A 91 -3.49 -0.96 28.86
N MET A 92 -4.37 -0.42 28.01
CA MET A 92 -4.04 -0.07 26.62
C MET A 92 -3.05 1.10 26.55
N PHE A 93 -3.10 2.05 27.50
CA PHE A 93 -2.24 3.24 27.50
C PHE A 93 -0.80 2.94 27.92
N GLN A 94 -0.61 2.14 29.00
CA GLN A 94 0.72 1.85 29.58
C GLN A 94 1.16 0.39 29.49
N GLY A 95 0.29 -0.50 29.06
CA GLY A 95 0.60 -1.91 28.92
C GLY A 95 1.56 -2.21 27.76
N PRO A 96 1.93 -3.48 27.58
CA PRO A 96 2.72 -3.93 26.41
C PRO A 96 2.06 -3.52 25.09
N LEU A 97 2.85 -3.29 24.03
CA LEU A 97 2.31 -2.93 22.70
C LEU A 97 1.32 -3.95 22.15
N GLN A 98 1.50 -5.22 22.50
CA GLN A 98 0.62 -6.33 22.10
C GLN A 98 -0.82 -6.18 22.63
N GLU A 99 -1.04 -5.32 23.62
CA GLU A 99 -2.37 -5.01 24.16
C GLU A 99 -3.03 -3.84 23.41
N ASP A 100 -2.28 -3.06 22.63
CA ASP A 100 -2.84 -1.99 21.82
C ASP A 100 -3.61 -2.59 20.63
N PRO A 101 -4.89 -2.20 20.42
CA PRO A 101 -5.72 -2.74 19.34
C PRO A 101 -5.16 -2.55 17.93
N PHE A 102 -4.39 -1.47 17.69
CA PHE A 102 -3.79 -1.20 16.37
C PHE A 102 -2.43 -1.86 16.18
N TYR A 103 -1.86 -2.47 17.23
CA TYR A 103 -0.61 -3.21 17.12
C TYR A 103 -0.83 -4.60 16.49
N THR A 104 -1.20 -4.61 15.23
CA THR A 104 -1.53 -5.81 14.44
C THR A 104 -0.35 -6.34 13.64
N PHE A 105 0.80 -5.69 13.71
CA PHE A 105 2.02 -5.97 12.95
C PHE A 105 2.51 -7.44 13.06
N PRO A 106 2.49 -8.08 14.24
CA PRO A 106 2.86 -9.50 14.33
C PRO A 106 1.94 -10.41 13.52
N TRP A 107 0.64 -10.08 13.43
CA TRP A 107 -0.29 -10.85 12.61
C TRP A 107 -0.02 -10.66 11.12
N LEU A 108 0.27 -9.44 10.67
CA LEU A 108 0.64 -9.14 9.27
C LEU A 108 1.91 -9.92 8.87
N VAL A 109 2.92 -9.90 9.74
CA VAL A 109 4.17 -10.65 9.53
C VAL A 109 3.91 -12.16 9.49
N LYS A 110 3.00 -12.69 10.33
CA LYS A 110 2.59 -14.09 10.28
C LYS A 110 1.97 -14.45 8.92
N GLN A 111 1.10 -13.61 8.36
CA GLN A 111 0.53 -13.83 7.02
C GLN A 111 1.61 -13.81 5.94
N ARG A 112 2.54 -12.83 5.98
CA ARG A 112 3.70 -12.81 5.09
C ARG A 112 4.50 -14.09 5.17
N ASN A 113 4.83 -14.55 6.37
CA ASN A 113 5.65 -15.75 6.56
C ASN A 113 4.96 -17.00 6.02
N LYS A 114 3.62 -17.09 6.18
CA LYS A 114 2.81 -18.15 5.60
C LYS A 114 2.92 -18.17 4.07
N LEU A 115 2.72 -17.03 3.42
CA LEU A 115 2.85 -16.91 1.97
C LEU A 115 4.27 -17.20 1.52
N LYS A 116 5.26 -16.60 2.19
CA LYS A 116 6.70 -16.72 1.87
C LYS A 116 7.22 -18.16 1.93
N ALA A 117 6.65 -18.97 2.82
CA ALA A 117 6.98 -20.38 2.96
C ALA A 117 6.59 -21.21 1.72
N VAL A 118 5.53 -20.79 1.00
CA VAL A 118 5.02 -21.52 -0.17
C VAL A 118 5.60 -20.98 -1.47
N ILE A 119 5.50 -19.65 -1.69
CA ILE A 119 5.92 -19.07 -2.98
C ILE A 119 7.44 -18.76 -3.06
N GLY A 120 8.15 -18.89 -1.94
CA GLY A 120 9.59 -18.64 -1.87
C GLY A 120 9.98 -17.26 -1.32
N LYS A 121 11.15 -17.22 -0.68
CA LYS A 121 11.61 -16.04 0.07
C LYS A 121 11.80 -14.79 -0.79
N ASN A 122 12.20 -14.94 -2.03
CA ASN A 122 12.49 -13.82 -2.94
C ASN A 122 11.23 -13.30 -3.66
N ARG A 123 10.12 -14.03 -3.61
CA ARG A 123 8.88 -13.68 -4.31
C ARG A 123 7.84 -13.01 -3.41
N CYS A 124 8.10 -12.85 -2.11
CA CYS A 124 7.20 -12.18 -1.18
C CYS A 124 7.97 -11.23 -0.28
N GLU A 125 7.60 -9.98 -0.29
CA GLU A 125 8.15 -8.96 0.60
C GLU A 125 7.05 -8.23 1.38
N SER A 126 7.39 -7.80 2.61
CA SER A 126 6.55 -6.94 3.43
C SER A 126 7.21 -5.58 3.59
N LEU A 127 6.44 -4.51 3.38
CA LEU A 127 6.90 -3.14 3.39
C LEU A 127 5.93 -2.28 4.19
N PHE A 128 6.43 -1.64 5.24
CA PHE A 128 5.66 -0.72 6.07
C PHE A 128 6.04 0.71 5.74
N PHE A 129 5.07 1.52 5.34
CA PHE A 129 5.24 2.93 5.07
C PHE A 129 4.97 3.74 6.34
N ILE A 130 5.99 4.45 6.83
CA ILE A 130 5.98 5.20 8.09
C ILE A 130 5.95 6.70 7.80
N LYS A 131 4.99 7.42 8.38
CA LYS A 131 4.98 8.89 8.33
C LYS A 131 6.09 9.45 9.22
N SER A 132 6.81 10.42 8.71
CA SER A 132 7.87 11.11 9.44
C SER A 132 7.68 12.63 9.53
N GLY A 133 6.65 13.14 8.86
CA GLY A 133 6.27 14.55 8.82
C GLY A 133 4.76 14.74 8.74
N GLY A 134 4.37 15.93 8.29
CA GLY A 134 2.99 16.35 8.14
C GLY A 134 2.40 16.99 9.40
N SER A 135 1.73 18.13 9.21
CA SER A 135 1.02 18.89 10.24
C SER A 135 -0.46 19.03 9.94
N SER A 136 -0.85 18.65 8.73
CA SER A 136 -2.21 18.72 8.22
C SER A 136 -3.19 17.94 9.10
N VAL A 137 -4.45 18.36 9.07
CA VAL A 137 -5.56 17.60 9.64
C VAL A 137 -5.68 16.20 9.01
N TYR A 138 -5.29 16.07 7.75
CA TYR A 138 -5.27 14.81 7.02
C TYR A 138 -4.11 13.87 7.41
N ASP A 139 -3.05 14.40 8.05
CA ASP A 139 -1.95 13.58 8.56
C ASP A 139 -2.18 13.05 9.98
N LYS A 140 -3.35 13.29 10.57
CA LYS A 140 -3.70 12.75 11.89
C LYS A 140 -4.00 11.24 11.84
N PRO A 141 -3.67 10.51 12.92
CA PRO A 141 -2.99 10.98 14.12
C PRO A 141 -1.51 11.24 13.88
N HIS A 142 -1.01 12.36 14.45
CA HIS A 142 0.42 12.61 14.46
C HIS A 142 1.07 11.74 15.55
N TYR A 143 2.16 11.07 15.22
CA TYR A 143 2.97 10.32 16.17
C TYR A 143 4.43 10.74 16.11
N LYS A 144 5.13 10.58 17.24
CA LYS A 144 6.52 11.02 17.35
C LYS A 144 7.45 9.86 17.01
N LEU A 145 8.32 10.05 16.02
CA LEU A 145 9.29 9.03 15.59
C LEU A 145 10.19 8.54 16.71
N HIS A 146 10.56 9.43 17.65
CA HIS A 146 11.42 9.11 18.79
C HIS A 146 10.67 8.56 20.02
N SER A 147 9.35 8.35 19.93
CA SER A 147 8.60 7.73 21.03
C SER A 147 9.05 6.29 21.26
N LYS A 148 9.07 5.86 22.54
CA LYS A 148 9.45 4.49 22.92
C LYS A 148 8.68 3.43 22.12
N ASP A 149 7.37 3.62 22.00
CA ASP A 149 6.49 2.67 21.29
C ASP A 149 6.84 2.56 19.80
N LEU A 150 7.13 3.69 19.13
CA LEU A 150 7.52 3.64 17.73
C LEU A 150 8.92 3.04 17.55
N GLN A 151 9.86 3.32 18.45
CA GLN A 151 11.18 2.69 18.42
C GLN A 151 11.08 1.16 18.62
N GLU A 152 10.15 0.68 19.46
CA GLU A 152 9.86 -0.74 19.60
C GLU A 152 9.29 -1.34 18.31
N LEU A 153 8.39 -0.63 17.61
CA LEU A 153 7.90 -1.03 16.30
C LEU A 153 9.01 -1.09 15.25
N LEU A 154 9.91 -0.09 15.21
CA LEU A 154 11.04 -0.09 14.27
C LEU A 154 12.01 -1.23 14.57
N LEU A 155 12.25 -1.54 15.85
CA LEU A 155 13.04 -2.70 16.26
C LEU A 155 12.37 -4.01 15.84
N PHE A 156 11.05 -4.14 16.01
CA PHE A 156 10.27 -5.26 15.51
C PHE A 156 10.44 -5.42 14.00
N CYS A 157 10.31 -4.35 13.22
CA CYS A 157 10.53 -4.39 11.77
C CYS A 157 11.93 -4.88 11.40
N LYS A 158 12.95 -4.42 12.13
CA LYS A 158 14.34 -4.86 11.92
C LYS A 158 14.51 -6.36 12.22
N THR A 159 13.96 -6.84 13.34
CA THR A 159 14.03 -8.25 13.77
C THR A 159 13.32 -9.15 12.77
N GLU A 160 12.13 -8.77 12.34
CA GLU A 160 11.31 -9.52 11.39
C GLU A 160 11.71 -9.33 9.93
N LYS A 161 12.75 -8.52 9.67
CA LYS A 161 13.22 -8.19 8.30
C LYS A 161 12.11 -7.62 7.42
N VAL A 162 11.27 -6.76 7.99
CA VAL A 162 10.28 -5.96 7.27
C VAL A 162 11.00 -4.75 6.67
N GLN A 163 10.74 -4.46 5.39
CA GLN A 163 11.24 -3.23 4.77
C GLN A 163 10.48 -2.02 5.31
N ILE A 164 11.16 -0.89 5.42
CA ILE A 164 10.54 0.38 5.83
C ILE A 164 10.64 1.34 4.64
N GLY A 165 9.52 1.95 4.31
CA GLY A 165 9.40 3.02 3.32
C GLY A 165 8.90 4.31 3.95
N LEU A 166 9.10 5.41 3.24
CA LEU A 166 8.55 6.72 3.59
C LEU A 166 7.06 6.75 3.23
N HIS A 167 6.20 7.03 4.20
CA HIS A 167 4.83 7.46 3.94
C HIS A 167 4.82 8.98 3.83
N THR A 168 5.11 9.49 2.63
CA THR A 168 5.15 10.92 2.36
C THR A 168 3.86 11.58 2.82
N SER A 169 3.95 12.61 3.68
CA SER A 169 2.80 13.25 4.29
C SER A 169 1.88 13.94 3.27
N TYR A 170 0.65 14.21 3.67
CA TYR A 170 -0.29 14.99 2.86
C TYR A 170 0.22 16.42 2.58
N ASP A 171 0.92 17.01 3.56
CA ASP A 171 1.56 18.31 3.39
C ASP A 171 2.68 18.27 2.34
N ALA A 172 3.50 17.22 2.32
CA ALA A 172 4.54 17.04 1.32
C ALA A 172 3.95 16.85 -0.10
N GLY A 173 2.77 16.20 -0.21
CA GLY A 173 2.02 16.15 -1.47
C GLY A 173 1.59 17.55 -1.98
N LYS A 174 1.59 18.60 -1.14
CA LYS A 174 1.37 20.01 -1.53
C LYS A 174 2.66 20.81 -1.65
N THR A 175 3.68 20.41 -0.89
CA THR A 175 4.99 21.08 -0.82
C THR A 175 6.07 20.02 -0.97
N PRO A 176 6.38 19.58 -2.22
CA PRO A 176 7.23 18.40 -2.46
C PRO A 176 8.65 18.51 -1.92
N ALA A 177 9.15 19.72 -1.68
CA ALA A 177 10.45 19.95 -1.03
C ALA A 177 10.54 19.29 0.36
N LEU A 178 9.40 19.05 1.04
CA LEU A 178 9.34 18.37 2.33
C LEU A 178 9.71 16.89 2.23
N ILE A 179 9.61 16.25 1.07
CA ILE A 179 9.92 14.84 0.86
C ILE A 179 11.33 14.50 1.35
N SER A 180 12.33 15.33 0.99
CA SER A 180 13.72 15.11 1.42
C SER A 180 13.87 15.21 2.93
N THR A 181 13.25 16.21 3.56
CA THR A 181 13.29 16.37 5.02
C THR A 181 12.62 15.21 5.75
N GLU A 182 11.45 14.79 5.28
CA GLU A 182 10.74 13.64 5.86
C GLU A 182 11.54 12.34 5.74
N LYS A 183 12.14 12.11 4.56
CA LYS A 183 13.03 10.97 4.34
C LYS A 183 14.21 10.97 5.31
N GLU A 184 14.92 12.09 5.44
CA GLU A 184 16.05 12.22 6.35
C GLU A 184 15.65 11.97 7.81
N LEU A 185 14.49 12.48 8.24
CA LEU A 185 13.97 12.22 9.58
C LEU A 185 13.75 10.71 9.82
N LEU A 186 13.19 10.01 8.84
CA LEU A 186 12.96 8.57 8.96
C LEU A 186 14.30 7.78 8.95
N GLU A 187 15.24 8.17 8.09
CA GLU A 187 16.59 7.55 8.02
C GLU A 187 17.35 7.68 9.33
N ARG A 188 17.27 8.84 9.99
CA ARG A 188 17.88 9.05 11.33
C ARG A 188 17.30 8.09 12.37
N GLN A 189 16.02 7.76 12.29
CA GLN A 189 15.38 6.85 13.27
C GLN A 189 15.64 5.38 12.95
N THR A 190 15.72 5.01 11.68
CA THR A 190 15.94 3.63 11.25
C THR A 190 17.42 3.26 11.20
N GLY A 191 18.32 4.24 11.09
CA GLY A 191 19.74 4.05 10.85
C GLY A 191 20.05 3.43 9.48
N LYS A 192 19.13 3.53 8.52
CA LYS A 192 19.26 2.95 7.18
C LYS A 192 18.74 3.91 6.12
N SER A 193 19.26 3.79 4.90
CA SER A 193 18.71 4.49 3.75
C SER A 193 17.27 4.01 3.47
N VAL A 194 16.39 4.97 3.17
CA VAL A 194 15.00 4.76 2.84
C VAL A 194 14.82 5.07 1.35
N THR A 195 14.51 4.05 0.56
CA THR A 195 14.41 4.15 -0.90
C THR A 195 13.01 3.88 -1.43
N TYR A 196 12.10 3.42 -0.59
CA TYR A 196 10.69 3.15 -0.90
C TYR A 196 9.82 4.32 -0.50
N ASN A 197 8.82 4.66 -1.31
CA ASN A 197 7.86 5.73 -1.04
C ASN A 197 6.43 5.30 -1.33
N ARG A 198 5.50 5.87 -0.57
CA ARG A 198 4.07 5.98 -0.87
C ARG A 198 3.51 7.27 -0.32
N HIS A 199 2.82 8.05 -1.14
CA HIS A 199 2.15 9.27 -0.71
C HIS A 199 0.89 8.94 0.10
N HIS A 200 0.73 9.63 1.23
CA HIS A 200 -0.49 9.56 2.04
C HIS A 200 -1.71 9.96 1.21
N TYR A 201 -2.83 9.26 1.38
CA TYR A 201 -4.03 9.39 0.54
C TYR A 201 -3.82 9.03 -0.95
N LEU A 202 -2.69 8.46 -1.35
CA LEU A 202 -2.27 8.35 -2.75
C LEU A 202 -2.27 9.71 -3.49
N ALA A 203 -2.09 10.80 -2.75
CA ALA A 203 -2.21 12.18 -3.22
C ALA A 203 -0.91 12.69 -3.84
N SER A 204 -0.40 12.01 -4.85
CA SER A 204 0.77 12.45 -5.60
C SER A 204 0.37 13.31 -6.79
N ARG A 205 1.23 14.28 -7.11
CA ARG A 205 1.09 15.17 -8.29
C ARG A 205 2.20 14.84 -9.29
N GLU A 206 1.79 14.58 -10.50
CA GLU A 206 2.71 14.33 -11.61
C GLU A 206 2.78 15.58 -12.49
N PRO A 207 3.99 16.01 -12.91
CA PRO A 207 5.31 15.36 -12.70
C PRO A 207 6.06 15.81 -11.44
N GLU A 208 5.54 16.79 -10.68
CA GLU A 208 6.29 17.51 -9.65
C GLU A 208 6.82 16.58 -8.56
N ASP A 209 5.95 15.73 -8.00
CA ASP A 209 6.32 14.88 -6.89
C ASP A 209 7.33 13.81 -7.32
N MET A 210 7.23 13.31 -8.56
CA MET A 210 8.17 12.32 -9.12
C MET A 210 9.58 12.90 -9.24
N VAL A 211 9.70 14.17 -9.64
CA VAL A 211 11.00 14.88 -9.70
C VAL A 211 11.62 15.01 -8.31
N TRP A 212 10.80 15.28 -7.29
CA TRP A 212 11.29 15.42 -5.92
C TRP A 212 11.60 14.06 -5.26
N LEU A 213 10.87 13.00 -5.58
CA LEU A 213 11.21 11.64 -5.16
C LEU A 213 12.58 11.23 -5.71
N GLU A 214 12.84 11.47 -7.00
CA GLU A 214 14.13 11.20 -7.64
C GLU A 214 15.25 12.01 -6.97
N LYS A 215 15.06 13.33 -6.77
CA LYS A 215 16.03 14.20 -6.08
C LYS A 215 16.32 13.76 -4.65
N ALA A 216 15.32 13.24 -3.94
CA ALA A 216 15.48 12.71 -2.60
C ALA A 216 16.17 11.34 -2.57
N GLY A 217 16.44 10.70 -3.71
CA GLY A 217 17.04 9.38 -3.79
C GLY A 217 16.07 8.25 -3.48
N ILE A 218 14.77 8.46 -3.68
CA ILE A 218 13.77 7.38 -3.71
C ILE A 218 13.94 6.65 -5.04
N THR A 219 14.01 5.32 -4.97
CA THR A 219 14.17 4.46 -6.15
C THR A 219 12.87 3.77 -6.55
N ASP A 220 11.95 3.59 -5.62
CA ASP A 220 10.74 2.81 -5.80
C ASP A 220 9.52 3.53 -5.20
N ASP A 221 8.51 3.80 -6.01
CA ASP A 221 7.26 4.43 -5.57
C ASP A 221 6.07 3.48 -5.72
N PHE A 222 5.26 3.39 -4.67
CA PHE A 222 4.09 2.52 -4.56
C PHE A 222 2.76 3.29 -4.55
N THR A 223 2.77 4.53 -5.00
CA THR A 223 1.59 5.41 -4.98
C THR A 223 0.61 5.14 -6.13
N MET A 224 1.07 4.51 -7.23
CA MET A 224 0.31 4.40 -8.48
C MET A 224 -0.85 3.41 -8.41
N GLY A 225 -1.86 3.76 -7.61
CA GLY A 225 -3.19 3.16 -7.54
C GLY A 225 -4.29 4.21 -7.67
N TYR A 226 -5.52 3.78 -7.79
CA TYR A 226 -6.69 4.63 -7.64
C TYR A 226 -7.23 4.53 -6.21
N PRO A 227 -7.71 5.64 -5.62
CA PRO A 227 -8.26 5.59 -4.26
C PRO A 227 -9.64 4.93 -4.21
N ASP A 228 -10.42 5.07 -5.28
CA ASP A 228 -11.86 4.77 -5.35
C ASP A 228 -12.18 3.43 -6.02
N VAL A 229 -11.23 2.81 -6.70
CA VAL A 229 -11.42 1.52 -7.37
C VAL A 229 -10.12 0.72 -7.44
N ALA A 230 -10.19 -0.57 -7.13
CA ALA A 230 -9.07 -1.49 -7.32
C ALA A 230 -8.89 -1.82 -8.81
N GLY A 231 -7.63 -1.97 -9.25
CA GLY A 231 -7.32 -2.24 -10.65
C GLY A 231 -5.97 -1.66 -11.08
N PHE A 232 -5.74 -1.62 -12.39
CA PHE A 232 -4.42 -1.29 -12.95
C PHE A 232 -4.37 0.16 -13.48
N ARG A 233 -4.01 1.11 -12.60
CA ARG A 233 -3.90 2.54 -12.97
C ARG A 233 -2.90 2.79 -14.10
N LEU A 234 -1.78 2.07 -14.11
CA LEU A 234 -0.77 2.17 -15.17
C LEU A 234 -1.07 1.27 -16.38
N GLY A 235 -2.19 0.55 -16.38
CA GLY A 235 -2.54 -0.42 -17.43
C GLY A 235 -1.65 -1.65 -17.46
N THR A 236 -0.75 -1.81 -16.51
CA THR A 236 0.20 -2.93 -16.36
C THR A 236 0.24 -3.40 -14.92
N SER A 237 0.59 -4.66 -14.70
CA SER A 237 0.94 -5.23 -13.40
C SER A 237 2.45 -5.33 -13.17
N ARG A 238 3.25 -4.79 -14.09
CA ARG A 238 4.72 -4.79 -13.99
C ARG A 238 5.22 -3.46 -13.47
N PRO A 239 6.32 -3.45 -12.70
CA PRO A 239 6.98 -2.21 -12.37
C PRO A 239 7.50 -1.53 -13.65
N VAL A 240 7.40 -0.20 -13.68
CA VAL A 240 7.81 0.59 -14.82
C VAL A 240 8.69 1.75 -14.40
N HIS A 241 9.71 2.05 -15.17
CA HIS A 241 10.46 3.28 -14.97
C HIS A 241 9.60 4.49 -15.29
N TRP A 242 9.62 5.48 -14.40
CA TRP A 242 8.97 6.74 -14.68
C TRP A 242 9.67 7.46 -15.86
N ILE A 243 8.89 8.02 -16.75
CA ILE A 243 9.38 8.85 -17.85
C ILE A 243 9.11 10.29 -17.50
N ASN A 244 10.17 11.09 -17.30
CA ASN A 244 10.02 12.50 -17.02
C ASN A 244 9.52 13.23 -18.27
N PRO A 245 8.32 13.82 -18.25
CA PRO A 245 7.74 14.45 -19.44
C PRO A 245 8.42 15.78 -19.83
N GLU A 246 9.13 16.42 -18.90
CA GLU A 246 9.81 17.69 -19.16
C GLU A 246 11.10 17.49 -19.95
N ASN A 247 11.95 16.57 -19.51
CA ASN A 247 13.24 16.30 -20.14
C ASN A 247 13.23 15.07 -21.06
N LYS A 248 12.12 14.34 -21.15
CA LYS A 248 11.90 13.15 -21.98
C LYS A 248 12.90 12.01 -21.69
N ARG A 249 13.40 11.92 -20.46
CA ARG A 249 14.35 10.88 -20.03
C ARG A 249 13.65 9.82 -19.19
N ILE A 250 14.14 8.60 -19.30
CA ILE A 250 13.77 7.50 -18.40
C ILE A 250 14.47 7.78 -17.06
N SER A 251 13.68 7.90 -16.00
CA SER A 251 14.16 8.08 -14.63
C SER A 251 14.62 6.74 -14.02
N PRO A 252 15.56 6.76 -13.07
CA PRO A 252 15.83 5.59 -12.24
C PRO A 252 14.65 5.23 -11.32
N LEU A 253 13.70 6.15 -11.08
CA LEU A 253 12.51 5.91 -10.26
C LEU A 253 11.61 4.84 -10.89
N ILE A 254 11.33 3.79 -10.13
CA ILE A 254 10.45 2.70 -10.51
C ILE A 254 9.08 2.90 -9.86
N LEU A 255 8.03 2.83 -10.66
CA LEU A 255 6.64 2.90 -10.20
C LEU A 255 6.09 1.48 -10.10
N HIS A 256 5.63 1.08 -8.91
CA HIS A 256 5.00 -0.20 -8.64
C HIS A 256 3.47 -0.03 -8.68
N PRO A 257 2.76 -0.73 -9.58
CA PRO A 257 1.31 -0.59 -9.72
C PRO A 257 0.58 -1.14 -8.49
N LEU A 258 -0.05 -0.28 -7.69
CA LEU A 258 -0.92 -0.68 -6.60
C LEU A 258 -2.24 -1.22 -7.18
N ALA A 259 -2.46 -2.52 -7.05
CA ALA A 259 -3.62 -3.19 -7.65
C ALA A 259 -4.82 -3.30 -6.70
N ILE A 260 -4.59 -3.55 -5.41
CA ILE A 260 -5.66 -3.83 -4.42
C ILE A 260 -5.38 -3.03 -3.15
N MET A 261 -6.37 -2.24 -2.72
CA MET A 261 -6.39 -1.56 -1.42
C MET A 261 -7.73 -1.86 -0.76
N GLU A 262 -7.72 -2.21 0.54
CA GLU A 262 -8.94 -2.58 1.26
C GLU A 262 -9.98 -1.47 1.28
N CYS A 263 -9.55 -0.21 1.48
CA CYS A 263 -10.46 0.93 1.49
C CYS A 263 -11.17 1.09 0.14
N SER A 264 -10.47 0.91 -0.98
CA SER A 264 -11.10 0.96 -2.31
C SER A 264 -12.22 -0.08 -2.45
N LEU A 265 -12.02 -1.27 -1.87
CA LEU A 265 -12.99 -2.36 -2.00
C LEU A 265 -14.27 -2.13 -1.16
N ASN A 266 -14.13 -1.62 0.09
CA ASN A 266 -15.26 -1.66 1.03
C ASN A 266 -15.84 -0.31 1.45
N GLU A 267 -15.13 0.80 1.27
CA GLU A 267 -15.68 2.08 1.68
C GLU A 267 -16.97 2.42 0.93
N PRO A 268 -18.02 2.91 1.61
CA PRO A 268 -19.31 3.20 0.99
C PRO A 268 -19.25 4.23 -0.14
N VAL A 269 -18.25 5.11 -0.10
CA VAL A 269 -18.01 6.14 -1.11
C VAL A 269 -17.19 5.65 -2.29
N TYR A 270 -16.70 4.42 -2.24
CA TYR A 270 -15.88 3.77 -3.27
C TYR A 270 -16.61 2.56 -3.88
N MET A 271 -15.98 1.41 -3.97
CA MET A 271 -16.62 0.23 -4.58
C MET A 271 -17.74 -0.38 -3.74
N ASN A 272 -17.74 -0.15 -2.42
CA ASN A 272 -18.77 -0.61 -1.48
C ASN A 272 -19.12 -2.10 -1.62
N LEU A 273 -18.11 -2.94 -1.79
CA LEU A 273 -18.29 -4.38 -1.98
C LEU A 273 -18.53 -5.08 -0.64
N ALA A 274 -19.44 -6.04 -0.60
CA ALA A 274 -19.51 -7.02 0.47
C ALA A 274 -18.33 -8.00 0.40
N TYR A 275 -18.13 -8.80 1.45
CA TYR A 275 -16.98 -9.71 1.58
C TYR A 275 -16.81 -10.63 0.36
N GLU A 276 -17.87 -11.30 -0.07
CA GLU A 276 -17.83 -12.24 -1.19
C GLU A 276 -17.48 -11.54 -2.51
N GLY A 277 -18.05 -10.36 -2.74
CA GLY A 277 -17.74 -9.53 -3.92
C GLY A 277 -16.30 -9.04 -3.90
N ALA A 278 -15.80 -8.59 -2.74
CA ALA A 278 -14.42 -8.14 -2.56
C ALA A 278 -13.42 -9.29 -2.77
N LEU A 279 -13.71 -10.49 -2.26
CA LEU A 279 -12.87 -11.67 -2.46
C LEU A 279 -12.86 -12.11 -3.93
N ALA A 280 -14.03 -12.19 -4.57
CA ALA A 280 -14.15 -12.56 -5.97
C ALA A 280 -13.39 -11.59 -6.89
N TYR A 281 -13.54 -10.28 -6.65
CA TYR A 281 -12.86 -9.24 -7.42
C TYR A 281 -11.34 -9.28 -7.19
N SER A 282 -10.88 -9.43 -5.95
CA SER A 282 -9.47 -9.60 -5.63
C SER A 282 -8.87 -10.83 -6.30
N THR A 283 -9.57 -11.96 -6.28
CA THR A 283 -9.16 -13.20 -6.96
C THR A 283 -9.05 -13.00 -8.48
N GLN A 284 -9.97 -12.23 -9.07
CA GLN A 284 -9.88 -11.86 -10.49
C GLN A 284 -8.61 -11.07 -10.78
N LEU A 285 -8.28 -10.05 -9.98
CA LEU A 285 -7.05 -9.26 -10.17
C LEU A 285 -5.79 -10.12 -9.98
N ILE A 286 -5.75 -11.03 -9.01
CA ILE A 286 -4.65 -11.99 -8.80
C ILE A 286 -4.42 -12.82 -10.06
N LYS A 287 -5.48 -13.37 -10.65
CA LYS A 287 -5.40 -14.15 -11.91
C LYS A 287 -4.88 -13.30 -13.07
N GLN A 288 -5.27 -12.04 -13.16
CA GLN A 288 -4.76 -11.12 -14.18
C GLN A 288 -3.26 -10.85 -14.02
N VAL A 289 -2.80 -10.62 -12.78
CA VAL A 289 -1.36 -10.45 -12.48
C VAL A 289 -0.57 -11.71 -12.84
N ALA A 290 -1.05 -12.89 -12.42
CA ALA A 290 -0.41 -14.17 -12.75
C ALA A 290 -0.34 -14.37 -14.28
N SER A 291 -1.46 -14.13 -14.97
CA SER A 291 -1.50 -14.17 -16.42
C SER A 291 -0.48 -13.23 -17.07
N ALA A 292 -0.29 -12.03 -16.54
CA ALA A 292 0.67 -11.05 -17.07
C ALA A 292 2.13 -11.36 -16.69
N ASN A 293 2.40 -12.34 -15.84
CA ASN A 293 3.70 -12.56 -15.21
C ASN A 293 4.21 -11.27 -14.54
N GLY A 294 3.32 -10.63 -13.78
CA GLY A 294 3.56 -9.33 -13.17
C GLY A 294 3.85 -9.40 -11.67
N GLU A 295 3.84 -8.25 -11.02
CA GLU A 295 3.91 -8.10 -9.58
C GLU A 295 2.53 -7.75 -9.01
N LEU A 296 2.20 -8.30 -7.84
CA LEU A 296 1.00 -7.94 -7.11
C LEU A 296 1.36 -7.03 -5.93
N VAL A 297 0.88 -5.81 -5.94
CA VAL A 297 0.98 -4.89 -4.81
C VAL A 297 -0.37 -4.83 -4.09
N LEU A 298 -0.36 -5.23 -2.82
CA LEU A 298 -1.50 -5.13 -1.90
C LEU A 298 -1.24 -4.01 -0.89
N LEU A 299 -2.23 -3.20 -0.60
CA LEU A 299 -2.22 -2.23 0.49
C LEU A 299 -3.28 -2.60 1.51
N TRP A 300 -2.87 -2.69 2.78
CA TRP A 300 -3.73 -2.87 3.94
C TRP A 300 -3.22 -2.03 5.11
N HIS A 301 -4.06 -1.22 5.72
CA HIS A 301 -3.70 -0.44 6.91
C HIS A 301 -3.68 -1.35 8.14
N ASN A 302 -2.78 -1.06 9.08
CA ASN A 302 -2.64 -1.86 10.30
C ASN A 302 -3.88 -1.79 11.21
N ASP A 303 -4.56 -0.65 11.24
CA ASP A 303 -5.75 -0.41 12.05
C ASP A 303 -7.02 -1.00 11.44
N SER A 304 -7.06 -1.23 10.13
CA SER A 304 -8.20 -1.84 9.43
C SER A 304 -8.43 -3.32 9.76
N ILE A 305 -7.43 -4.00 10.30
CA ILE A 305 -7.48 -5.43 10.64
C ILE A 305 -7.56 -5.72 12.14
N THR A 306 -7.81 -4.68 12.97
CA THR A 306 -7.98 -4.87 14.42
C THR A 306 -9.24 -5.69 14.72
N THR A 307 -9.16 -6.56 15.73
CA THR A 307 -10.31 -7.34 16.23
C THR A 307 -10.77 -6.89 17.60
N ARG A 308 -10.15 -5.84 18.15
CA ARG A 308 -10.29 -5.47 19.57
C ARG A 308 -11.12 -4.20 19.81
N ILE A 309 -11.56 -3.50 18.76
CA ILE A 309 -12.34 -2.27 18.88
C ILE A 309 -13.74 -2.51 18.35
N LYS A 310 -14.72 -2.56 19.26
CA LYS A 310 -16.19 -2.66 19.07
C LYS A 310 -16.71 -3.99 18.51
N PRO A 311 -17.61 -4.66 19.24
CA PRO A 311 -18.30 -5.85 18.76
C PRO A 311 -19.29 -5.59 17.60
N ASN A 312 -19.61 -4.33 17.29
CA ASN A 312 -20.68 -3.96 16.35
C ASN A 312 -20.21 -3.28 15.04
N VAL A 313 -18.91 -3.15 14.79
CA VAL A 313 -18.40 -2.66 13.50
C VAL A 313 -17.72 -3.84 12.80
N SER A 314 -18.07 -4.09 11.55
CA SER A 314 -17.60 -5.23 10.75
C SER A 314 -16.10 -5.16 10.38
N VAL A 315 -15.24 -4.91 11.37
CA VAL A 315 -13.77 -4.86 11.21
C VAL A 315 -13.21 -6.26 10.95
N ASP A 316 -13.96 -7.29 11.35
CA ASP A 316 -13.52 -8.69 11.23
C ASP A 316 -13.41 -9.16 9.78
N TRP A 317 -14.22 -8.62 8.85
CA TRP A 317 -14.17 -9.08 7.48
C TRP A 317 -12.94 -8.58 6.69
N GLN A 318 -12.40 -7.39 6.97
CA GLN A 318 -11.16 -6.91 6.31
C GLN A 318 -9.97 -7.81 6.66
N ARG A 319 -9.91 -8.25 7.92
CA ARG A 319 -8.91 -9.22 8.36
C ARG A 319 -9.14 -10.60 7.73
N LYS A 320 -10.40 -11.04 7.65
CA LYS A 320 -10.77 -12.28 6.98
C LYS A 320 -10.46 -12.23 5.49
N LEU A 321 -10.77 -11.10 4.84
CA LEU A 321 -10.49 -10.89 3.42
C LEU A 321 -8.98 -10.95 3.14
N PHE A 322 -8.16 -10.26 3.95
CA PHE A 322 -6.71 -10.33 3.79
C PHE A 322 -6.19 -11.78 3.92
N ALA A 323 -6.65 -12.50 4.94
CA ALA A 323 -6.29 -13.90 5.12
C ALA A 323 -6.73 -14.78 3.94
N ALA A 324 -7.94 -14.58 3.42
CA ALA A 324 -8.46 -15.31 2.26
C ALA A 324 -7.66 -15.00 0.98
N ILE A 325 -7.26 -13.74 0.76
CA ILE A 325 -6.38 -13.35 -0.35
C ILE A 325 -5.02 -14.08 -0.24
N ILE A 326 -4.45 -14.17 0.97
CA ILE A 326 -3.21 -14.94 1.18
C ILE A 326 -3.40 -16.41 0.83
N GLU A 327 -4.54 -17.03 1.18
CA GLU A 327 -4.84 -18.41 0.78
C GLU A 327 -4.96 -18.55 -0.75
N GLU A 328 -5.60 -17.61 -1.43
CA GLU A 328 -5.68 -17.63 -2.90
C GLU A 328 -4.29 -17.52 -3.55
N LEU A 329 -3.41 -16.68 -2.99
CA LEU A 329 -2.03 -16.54 -3.46
C LEU A 329 -1.18 -17.80 -3.22
N ILE A 330 -1.49 -18.58 -2.18
CA ILE A 330 -0.83 -19.85 -1.89
C ILE A 330 -1.23 -20.93 -2.91
N LYS A 331 -2.45 -20.84 -3.43
CA LYS A 331 -2.98 -21.78 -4.43
C LYS A 331 -2.58 -21.46 -5.87
N SER A 332 -2.20 -20.21 -6.14
CA SER A 332 -1.87 -19.70 -7.50
C SER A 332 -0.38 -19.88 -7.82
#